data_4289a97620adf4fe0ae243d29bf358d6
#
_entry.id   4289a97620adf4fe0ae243d29bf358d6
#
_cell.length_a   1.000
_cell.length_b   1.000
_cell.length_c   1.000
_cell.angle_alpha   90.00
_cell.angle_beta   90.00
_cell.angle_gamma   90.00
#
_symmetry.space_group_name_H-M   'P 1'
#
loop_
_entity.id
_entity.type
_entity.pdbx_description
1 polymer ?
#
loop_
_entity_poly.entity_id
_entity_poly.type
_entity_poly.pdbx_seq_one_letter_code
_entity_poly.pdbx_strand_id
1 'polypeptide(L)'
;MATHLTQPPRSSRLTPVHRHSRLENVSRALAVLIALLLAGIVVLVLADRSSNTLSGQGGTGSGVPATQARSLPPFTGVEIDGANNVVLRVGTPQSVIVHADSNLLGRVTTQVSSGSLVIGNTPGTLKARSPMSVVVSVPSLDALAVQGSGNITVTGIKSPSLTVRIPGSGTIDAAGTTARLDVAIDGSGTALLSGLVARDATASIDGSGSIVLTATRSLDASIPGSGTIVYAGNPAQVTKSVPGSGTISGE
;
A
#
# COMPACT_ATOMS: atom_id res chain seq x y z
N MET A 1 -89.96 51.51 4.25
CA MET A 1 -89.42 50.16 3.99
C MET A 1 -88.14 50.31 3.20
N ALA A 2 -87.03 50.16 3.83
CA ALA A 2 -85.70 50.31 3.25
C ALA A 2 -85.01 48.94 3.25
N THR A 3 -84.72 48.43 2.09
CA THR A 3 -84.04 47.12 1.87
C THR A 3 -82.56 47.36 1.82
N HIS A 4 -81.84 46.84 2.79
CA HIS A 4 -80.41 46.88 2.92
C HIS A 4 -79.79 45.84 2.00
N LEU A 5 -78.97 46.24 1.02
CA LEU A 5 -78.12 45.33 0.20
C LEU A 5 -76.77 45.21 0.83
N THR A 6 -76.48 44.00 1.32
CA THR A 6 -75.21 43.60 1.89
C THR A 6 -74.20 43.27 0.78
N GLN A 7 -73.04 43.91 0.80
CA GLN A 7 -71.97 43.72 -0.16
C GLN A 7 -71.08 42.51 0.34
N PRO A 8 -70.65 41.57 -0.57
CA PRO A 8 -69.77 40.44 -0.16
C PRO A 8 -68.33 40.90 0.04
N PRO A 9 -67.56 40.19 0.90
CA PRO A 9 -66.17 40.55 1.24
C PRO A 9 -65.18 40.28 0.09
N ARG A 10 -64.19 41.18 -0.06
CA ARG A 10 -63.13 41.13 -1.03
C ARG A 10 -62.20 39.95 -0.69
N SER A 11 -61.96 39.07 -1.66
CA SER A 11 -60.98 38.02 -1.62
C SER A 11 -59.56 38.63 -1.62
N SER A 12 -58.78 38.36 -0.57
CA SER A 12 -57.35 38.65 -0.49
C SER A 12 -56.59 37.75 -1.49
N ARG A 13 -55.96 38.33 -2.49
CA ARG A 13 -55.02 37.66 -3.36
C ARG A 13 -53.75 37.34 -2.58
N LEU A 14 -53.50 36.04 -2.38
CA LEU A 14 -52.22 35.55 -1.91
C LEU A 14 -51.20 35.66 -3.05
N THR A 15 -50.15 36.40 -2.87
CA THR A 15 -48.97 36.47 -3.75
C THR A 15 -48.21 35.13 -3.69
N PRO A 16 -47.83 34.53 -4.81
CA PRO A 16 -47.02 33.30 -4.80
C PRO A 16 -45.61 33.64 -4.34
N VAL A 17 -45.17 32.98 -3.23
CA VAL A 17 -43.83 33.06 -2.71
C VAL A 17 -42.85 32.38 -3.66
N HIS A 18 -41.85 33.12 -4.14
CA HIS A 18 -40.74 32.67 -4.95
C HIS A 18 -39.93 31.52 -4.24
N ARG A 19 -40.36 30.28 -4.44
CA ARG A 19 -39.65 29.09 -3.97
C ARG A 19 -38.81 28.37 -5.05
N HIS A 20 -38.88 28.84 -6.29
CA HIS A 20 -38.22 28.16 -7.42
C HIS A 20 -36.76 28.54 -7.64
N SER A 21 -36.29 29.70 -7.15
CA SER A 21 -34.91 30.15 -7.44
C SER A 21 -33.80 29.41 -6.70
N ARG A 22 -34.09 28.78 -5.54
CA ARG A 22 -33.07 28.03 -4.78
C ARG A 22 -32.81 26.64 -5.34
N LEU A 23 -33.82 25.96 -5.85
CA LEU A 23 -33.68 24.61 -6.44
C LEU A 23 -32.95 24.64 -7.78
N GLU A 24 -33.19 25.66 -8.61
CA GLU A 24 -32.47 25.84 -9.88
C GLU A 24 -30.98 26.15 -9.68
N ASN A 25 -30.63 26.94 -8.67
CA ASN A 25 -29.24 27.26 -8.37
C ASN A 25 -28.45 26.06 -7.80
N VAL A 26 -29.10 25.20 -7.02
CA VAL A 26 -28.49 23.95 -6.51
C VAL A 26 -28.30 22.95 -7.66
N SER A 27 -29.27 22.85 -8.58
CA SER A 27 -29.16 21.98 -9.75
C SER A 27 -28.07 22.44 -10.72
N ARG A 28 -27.90 23.75 -10.92
CA ARG A 28 -26.83 24.31 -11.77
C ARG A 28 -25.44 24.13 -11.11
N ALA A 29 -25.32 24.33 -9.79
CA ALA A 29 -24.08 24.11 -9.06
C ALA A 29 -23.66 22.62 -9.08
N LEU A 30 -24.62 21.71 -8.94
CA LEU A 30 -24.37 20.26 -9.01
C LEU A 30 -23.98 19.84 -10.44
N ALA A 31 -24.61 20.40 -11.48
CA ALA A 31 -24.26 20.13 -12.87
C ALA A 31 -22.86 20.62 -13.22
N VAL A 32 -22.42 21.79 -12.72
CA VAL A 32 -21.06 22.32 -12.89
C VAL A 32 -20.05 21.46 -12.16
N LEU A 33 -20.37 20.99 -10.95
CA LEU A 33 -19.48 20.09 -10.18
C LEU A 33 -19.29 18.74 -10.88
N ILE A 34 -20.36 18.16 -11.42
CA ILE A 34 -20.32 16.92 -12.21
C ILE A 34 -19.56 17.15 -13.52
N ALA A 35 -19.72 18.28 -14.19
CA ALA A 35 -18.97 18.61 -15.40
C ALA A 35 -17.49 18.80 -15.14
N LEU A 36 -17.10 19.42 -14.00
CA LEU A 36 -15.70 19.56 -13.58
C LEU A 36 -15.07 18.22 -13.17
N LEU A 37 -15.84 17.33 -12.51
CA LEU A 37 -15.42 15.96 -12.21
C LEU A 37 -15.23 15.13 -13.48
N LEU A 38 -16.14 15.24 -14.46
CA LEU A 38 -16.02 14.55 -15.75
C LEU A 38 -14.88 15.12 -16.60
N ALA A 39 -14.63 16.44 -16.55
CA ALA A 39 -13.49 17.06 -17.22
C ALA A 39 -12.17 16.62 -16.57
N GLY A 40 -12.11 16.50 -15.24
CA GLY A 40 -10.94 15.94 -14.51
C GLY A 40 -10.69 14.48 -14.87
N ILE A 41 -11.73 13.66 -15.00
CA ILE A 41 -11.62 12.25 -15.41
C ILE A 41 -11.19 12.15 -16.89
N VAL A 42 -11.67 13.02 -17.76
CA VAL A 42 -11.27 13.03 -19.19
C VAL A 42 -9.82 13.45 -19.35
N VAL A 43 -9.31 14.39 -18.55
CA VAL A 43 -7.88 14.76 -18.57
C VAL A 43 -7.01 13.62 -18.02
N LEU A 44 -7.48 12.88 -17.00
CA LEU A 44 -6.78 11.70 -16.49
C LEU A 44 -6.75 10.55 -17.52
N VAL A 45 -7.84 10.33 -18.27
CA VAL A 45 -7.96 9.29 -19.30
C VAL A 45 -7.23 9.66 -20.60
N LEU A 46 -7.13 10.96 -20.95
CA LEU A 46 -6.39 11.40 -22.13
C LEU A 46 -4.87 11.41 -21.92
N ALA A 47 -4.39 11.56 -20.68
CA ALA A 47 -2.96 11.41 -20.36
C ALA A 47 -2.47 9.96 -20.51
N ASP A 48 -3.36 8.97 -20.43
CA ASP A 48 -3.01 7.53 -20.52
C ASP A 48 -2.94 7.01 -21.98
N ARG A 49 -3.24 7.83 -22.99
CA ARG A 49 -3.24 7.41 -24.43
C ARG A 49 -2.00 7.76 -25.22
N SER A 50 -0.99 8.39 -24.61
CA SER A 50 0.17 8.91 -25.36
C SER A 50 1.49 8.19 -25.12
N SER A 51 1.53 6.89 -24.85
CA SER A 51 2.81 6.17 -24.87
C SER A 51 2.65 4.64 -24.93
N ASN A 52 1.97 4.14 -25.93
CA ASN A 52 1.93 2.69 -26.15
C ASN A 52 2.78 2.30 -27.38
N THR A 53 4.08 2.59 -27.33
CA THR A 53 5.11 1.95 -28.15
C THR A 53 6.30 1.64 -27.26
N LEU A 54 6.18 0.63 -26.39
CA LEU A 54 7.30 0.14 -25.59
C LEU A 54 7.68 -1.27 -26.04
N SER A 55 8.44 -1.34 -27.11
CA SER A 55 9.41 -2.41 -27.32
C SER A 55 10.34 -2.46 -26.10
N GLY A 56 10.71 -3.65 -25.62
CA GLY A 56 11.50 -3.91 -24.40
C GLY A 56 12.91 -3.31 -24.35
N GLN A 57 13.05 -2.02 -24.59
CA GLN A 57 14.30 -1.28 -24.44
C GLN A 57 14.35 -0.63 -23.05
N GLY A 58 15.50 -0.75 -22.39
CA GLY A 58 15.78 -0.05 -21.15
C GLY A 58 15.51 1.45 -21.27
N GLY A 59 15.00 2.09 -20.22
CA GLY A 59 14.68 3.52 -20.21
C GLY A 59 15.62 4.29 -19.30
N THR A 60 16.22 5.39 -19.84
CA THR A 60 16.86 6.39 -18.99
C THR A 60 15.81 7.39 -18.51
N GLY A 61 15.79 7.70 -17.23
CA GLY A 61 14.89 8.66 -16.61
C GLY A 61 15.10 10.07 -17.17
N SER A 62 14.02 10.84 -17.23
CA SER A 62 14.02 12.23 -17.71
C SER A 62 14.74 13.18 -16.75
N GLY A 63 14.91 12.82 -15.48
CA GLY A 63 15.37 13.71 -14.41
C GLY A 63 14.29 14.69 -13.93
N VAL A 64 13.04 14.54 -14.41
CA VAL A 64 11.89 15.31 -13.95
C VAL A 64 11.07 14.42 -13.02
N PRO A 65 11.11 14.64 -11.68
CA PRO A 65 10.34 13.84 -10.73
C PRO A 65 8.85 14.03 -10.96
N ALA A 66 8.11 12.94 -10.89
CA ALA A 66 6.66 12.95 -11.02
C ALA A 66 6.02 11.88 -10.11
N THR A 67 4.72 12.03 -9.87
CA THR A 67 3.94 11.11 -9.03
C THR A 67 2.69 10.66 -9.76
N GLN A 68 2.27 9.41 -9.49
CA GLN A 68 1.03 8.87 -10.04
C GLN A 68 0.31 8.04 -8.99
N ALA A 69 -0.94 8.42 -8.67
CA ALA A 69 -1.83 7.60 -7.86
C ALA A 69 -2.35 6.42 -8.69
N ARG A 70 -2.48 5.26 -8.06
CA ARG A 70 -3.03 4.03 -8.64
C ARG A 70 -4.36 3.68 -7.96
N SER A 71 -5.42 3.53 -8.73
CA SER A 71 -6.69 3.01 -8.24
C SER A 71 -6.69 1.49 -8.39
N LEU A 72 -6.72 0.77 -7.27
CA LEU A 72 -6.55 -0.69 -7.21
C LEU A 72 -7.64 -1.30 -6.33
N PRO A 73 -8.05 -2.57 -6.58
CA PRO A 73 -8.91 -3.32 -5.68
C PRO A 73 -8.34 -3.40 -4.26
N PRO A 74 -9.15 -3.73 -3.23
CA PRO A 74 -8.65 -3.96 -1.88
C PRO A 74 -7.61 -5.09 -1.80
N PHE A 75 -6.59 -4.91 -0.96
CA PHE A 75 -5.55 -5.90 -0.67
C PHE A 75 -5.08 -5.78 0.78
N THR A 76 -4.52 -6.88 1.32
CA THR A 76 -3.94 -6.97 2.66
C THR A 76 -2.50 -7.50 2.64
N GLY A 77 -2.02 -7.95 1.48
CA GLY A 77 -0.64 -8.32 1.25
C GLY A 77 0.09 -7.33 0.36
N VAL A 78 1.42 -7.24 0.51
CA VAL A 78 2.30 -6.46 -0.38
C VAL A 78 3.51 -7.29 -0.77
N GLU A 79 3.77 -7.37 -2.08
CA GLU A 79 4.85 -8.13 -2.69
C GLU A 79 5.66 -7.24 -3.63
N ILE A 80 6.98 -7.32 -3.56
CA ILE A 80 7.88 -6.72 -4.52
C ILE A 80 8.46 -7.82 -5.42
N ASP A 81 8.24 -7.69 -6.73
CA ASP A 81 8.91 -8.46 -7.76
C ASP A 81 9.88 -7.54 -8.52
N GLY A 82 11.14 -7.47 -8.05
CA GLY A 82 12.16 -6.59 -8.62
C GLY A 82 12.97 -5.80 -7.58
N ALA A 83 13.39 -4.57 -7.93
CA ALA A 83 14.30 -3.73 -7.14
C ALA A 83 13.67 -2.42 -6.65
N ASN A 84 12.35 -2.41 -6.47
CA ASN A 84 11.63 -1.22 -6.02
C ASN A 84 11.80 -0.98 -4.51
N ASN A 85 11.74 0.30 -4.10
CA ASN A 85 11.64 0.68 -2.70
C ASN A 85 10.18 1.00 -2.36
N VAL A 86 9.65 0.38 -1.31
CA VAL A 86 8.28 0.55 -0.87
C VAL A 86 8.25 1.09 0.56
N VAL A 87 7.50 2.16 0.76
CA VAL A 87 7.17 2.68 2.10
C VAL A 87 5.70 2.41 2.37
N LEU A 88 5.42 1.60 3.40
CA LEU A 88 4.09 1.13 3.74
C LEU A 88 3.64 1.68 5.11
N ARG A 89 2.42 2.19 5.18
CA ARG A 89 1.76 2.64 6.42
C ARG A 89 0.49 1.85 6.66
N VAL A 90 0.39 1.21 7.80
CA VAL A 90 -0.78 0.41 8.20
C VAL A 90 -1.68 1.23 9.13
N GLY A 91 -3.00 1.00 9.06
CA GLY A 91 -4.00 1.68 9.89
C GLY A 91 -4.57 2.94 9.26
N THR A 92 -4.37 3.16 7.97
CA THR A 92 -4.88 4.31 7.20
C THR A 92 -5.67 3.82 5.97
N PRO A 93 -6.55 4.65 5.39
CA PRO A 93 -7.26 4.28 4.16
C PRO A 93 -6.30 3.86 3.05
N GLN A 94 -6.76 2.89 2.22
CA GLN A 94 -5.94 2.36 1.13
C GLN A 94 -5.57 3.44 0.12
N SER A 95 -4.28 3.55 -0.18
CA SER A 95 -3.76 4.37 -1.28
C SER A 95 -2.45 3.79 -1.80
N VAL A 96 -2.19 3.98 -3.09
CA VAL A 96 -0.93 3.60 -3.74
C VAL A 96 -0.47 4.75 -4.61
N ILE A 97 0.74 5.27 -4.34
CA ILE A 97 1.34 6.39 -5.05
C ILE A 97 2.73 5.99 -5.54
N VAL A 98 2.96 6.06 -6.83
CA VAL A 98 4.25 5.80 -7.46
C VAL A 98 5.00 7.11 -7.65
N HIS A 99 6.25 7.15 -7.22
CA HIS A 99 7.19 8.25 -7.44
C HIS A 99 8.31 7.76 -8.35
N ALA A 100 8.54 8.46 -9.46
CA ALA A 100 9.61 8.15 -10.41
C ALA A 100 9.88 9.36 -11.32
N ASP A 101 10.87 9.24 -12.21
CA ASP A 101 10.96 10.14 -13.35
C ASP A 101 9.68 10.08 -14.20
N SER A 102 9.23 11.21 -14.76
CA SER A 102 7.96 11.36 -15.47
C SER A 102 7.77 10.33 -16.61
N ASN A 103 8.84 10.01 -17.32
CA ASN A 103 8.84 9.00 -18.39
C ASN A 103 8.96 7.54 -17.89
N LEU A 104 9.23 7.32 -16.61
CA LEU A 104 9.36 5.99 -16.01
C LEU A 104 8.14 5.55 -15.16
N LEU A 105 7.18 6.45 -14.88
CA LEU A 105 5.97 6.12 -14.11
C LEU A 105 5.22 4.91 -14.68
N GLY A 106 5.05 4.84 -16.00
CA GLY A 106 4.40 3.71 -16.68
C GLY A 106 5.22 2.42 -16.71
N ARG A 107 6.50 2.47 -16.31
CA ARG A 107 7.39 1.30 -16.22
C ARG A 107 7.30 0.60 -14.86
N VAL A 108 6.84 1.29 -13.82
CA VAL A 108 6.51 0.67 -12.53
C VAL A 108 5.14 0.05 -12.62
N THR A 109 5.07 -1.26 -12.48
CA THR A 109 3.82 -2.03 -12.52
C THR A 109 3.25 -2.20 -11.11
N THR A 110 1.94 -2.09 -10.99
CA THR A 110 1.19 -2.32 -9.74
C THR A 110 -0.07 -3.09 -10.07
N GLN A 111 -0.21 -4.28 -9.55
CA GLN A 111 -1.35 -5.15 -9.80
C GLN A 111 -1.76 -5.87 -8.52
N VAL A 112 -3.05 -6.04 -8.28
CA VAL A 112 -3.54 -6.88 -7.17
C VAL A 112 -3.81 -8.28 -7.70
N SER A 113 -3.18 -9.26 -7.08
CA SER A 113 -3.33 -10.69 -7.36
C SER A 113 -3.45 -11.47 -6.06
N SER A 114 -4.43 -12.35 -5.95
CA SER A 114 -4.67 -13.19 -4.76
C SER A 114 -4.69 -12.41 -3.42
N GLY A 115 -5.23 -11.18 -3.44
CA GLY A 115 -5.30 -10.33 -2.24
C GLY A 115 -4.01 -9.60 -1.88
N SER A 116 -2.95 -9.72 -2.69
CA SER A 116 -1.67 -9.01 -2.52
C SER A 116 -1.45 -7.99 -3.64
N LEU A 117 -0.94 -6.80 -3.28
CA LEU A 117 -0.41 -5.83 -4.22
C LEU A 117 0.97 -6.28 -4.68
N VAL A 118 1.11 -6.65 -5.95
CA VAL A 118 2.38 -6.98 -6.58
C VAL A 118 2.95 -5.72 -7.25
N ILE A 119 4.15 -5.31 -6.82
CA ILE A 119 4.88 -4.15 -7.33
C ILE A 119 6.10 -4.66 -8.09
N GLY A 120 6.17 -4.34 -9.37
CA GLY A 120 7.27 -4.76 -10.22
C GLY A 120 7.67 -3.69 -11.24
N ASN A 121 8.42 -4.10 -12.24
CA ASN A 121 8.80 -3.25 -13.35
C ASN A 121 8.56 -3.96 -14.68
N THR A 122 8.23 -3.21 -15.72
CA THR A 122 8.24 -3.77 -17.08
C THR A 122 9.65 -4.23 -17.45
N PRO A 123 9.80 -5.29 -18.27
CA PRO A 123 11.11 -5.81 -18.67
C PRO A 123 12.04 -4.74 -19.25
N GLY A 124 13.34 -4.86 -18.95
CA GLY A 124 14.40 -3.98 -19.41
C GLY A 124 15.06 -3.19 -18.28
N THR A 125 16.27 -2.69 -18.52
CA THR A 125 17.02 -1.93 -17.52
C THR A 125 16.44 -0.52 -17.36
N LEU A 126 16.10 -0.15 -16.13
CA LEU A 126 15.69 1.22 -15.77
C LEU A 126 16.87 1.95 -15.15
N LYS A 127 17.23 3.10 -15.73
CA LYS A 127 18.24 4.02 -15.18
C LYS A 127 17.56 5.30 -14.72
N ALA A 128 17.01 5.27 -13.51
CA ALA A 128 16.37 6.43 -12.90
C ALA A 128 17.39 7.53 -12.63
N ARG A 129 16.98 8.79 -12.80
CA ARG A 129 17.72 9.99 -12.42
C ARG A 129 17.15 10.65 -11.17
N SER A 130 15.87 10.40 -10.88
CA SER A 130 15.20 10.76 -9.63
C SER A 130 14.96 9.51 -8.78
N PRO A 131 14.87 9.64 -7.43
CA PRO A 131 14.52 8.52 -6.57
C PRO A 131 13.21 7.85 -7.00
N MET A 132 13.24 6.52 -7.12
CA MET A 132 12.04 5.71 -7.41
C MET A 132 11.54 5.06 -6.14
N SER A 133 10.26 5.21 -5.84
CA SER A 133 9.61 4.56 -4.69
C SER A 133 8.11 4.42 -4.90
N VAL A 134 7.52 3.48 -4.16
CA VAL A 134 6.07 3.33 -4.10
C VAL A 134 5.64 3.55 -2.65
N VAL A 135 4.76 4.52 -2.43
CA VAL A 135 4.15 4.78 -1.12
C VAL A 135 2.80 4.10 -1.07
N VAL A 136 2.64 3.21 -0.11
CA VAL A 136 1.42 2.41 0.06
C VAL A 136 0.82 2.69 1.43
N SER A 137 -0.49 2.82 1.49
CA SER A 137 -1.26 2.85 2.74
C SER A 137 -2.32 1.77 2.70
N VAL A 138 -2.56 1.08 3.82
CA VAL A 138 -3.60 0.04 3.94
C VAL A 138 -4.26 0.07 5.32
N PRO A 139 -5.54 -0.30 5.44
CA PRO A 139 -6.21 -0.42 6.75
C PRO A 139 -5.63 -1.56 7.60
N SER A 140 -5.24 -2.66 6.97
CA SER A 140 -4.68 -3.86 7.61
C SER A 140 -3.65 -4.54 6.73
N LEU A 141 -2.74 -5.29 7.35
CA LEU A 141 -1.66 -6.00 6.66
C LEU A 141 -1.49 -7.40 7.27
N ASP A 142 -1.44 -8.41 6.42
CA ASP A 142 -1.25 -9.82 6.83
C ASP A 142 -0.07 -10.52 6.12
N ALA A 143 0.42 -9.95 5.00
CA ALA A 143 1.51 -10.55 4.25
C ALA A 143 2.47 -9.52 3.66
N LEU A 144 3.78 -9.83 3.71
CA LEU A 144 4.86 -9.11 3.06
C LEU A 144 5.75 -10.10 2.30
N ALA A 145 6.13 -9.78 1.07
CA ALA A 145 7.07 -10.58 0.31
C ALA A 145 8.04 -9.72 -0.52
N VAL A 146 9.30 -10.17 -0.63
CA VAL A 146 10.30 -9.59 -1.53
C VAL A 146 10.97 -10.70 -2.32
N GLN A 147 10.53 -10.86 -3.58
CA GLN A 147 11.10 -11.87 -4.49
C GLN A 147 12.41 -11.41 -5.16
N GLY A 148 12.59 -10.10 -5.33
CA GLY A 148 13.79 -9.53 -5.94
C GLY A 148 14.81 -8.99 -4.93
N SER A 149 15.37 -7.82 -5.24
CA SER A 149 16.35 -7.09 -4.40
C SER A 149 15.81 -5.77 -3.85
N GLY A 150 14.50 -5.56 -3.91
CA GLY A 150 13.85 -4.36 -3.41
C GLY A 150 13.79 -4.29 -1.88
N ASN A 151 13.33 -3.13 -1.38
CA ASN A 151 13.23 -2.90 0.05
C ASN A 151 11.80 -2.49 0.43
N ILE A 152 11.28 -3.06 1.53
CA ILE A 152 10.02 -2.63 2.16
C ILE A 152 10.33 -2.05 3.53
N THR A 153 9.90 -0.82 3.78
CA THR A 153 9.85 -0.25 5.13
C THR A 153 8.38 -0.09 5.52
N VAL A 154 7.97 -0.72 6.62
CA VAL A 154 6.57 -0.69 7.06
C VAL A 154 6.43 -0.26 8.51
N THR A 155 5.44 0.59 8.78
CA THR A 155 5.13 1.10 10.11
C THR A 155 3.64 1.00 10.44
N GLY A 156 3.33 0.95 11.74
CA GLY A 156 1.95 0.95 12.22
C GLY A 156 1.27 -0.42 12.19
N ILE A 157 2.01 -1.51 12.05
CA ILE A 157 1.44 -2.87 12.05
C ILE A 157 0.70 -3.12 13.35
N LYS A 158 -0.56 -3.55 13.22
CA LYS A 158 -1.40 -4.12 14.28
C LYS A 158 -2.19 -5.26 13.69
N SER A 159 -1.67 -6.47 13.75
CA SER A 159 -2.25 -7.64 13.06
C SER A 159 -2.36 -8.84 14.00
N PRO A 160 -3.41 -9.67 13.89
CA PRO A 160 -3.46 -10.96 14.56
C PRO A 160 -2.41 -11.95 14.03
N SER A 161 -2.02 -11.82 12.76
CA SER A 161 -1.01 -12.65 12.12
C SER A 161 -0.32 -11.90 11.01
N LEU A 162 0.99 -12.02 10.91
CA LEU A 162 1.78 -11.47 9.82
C LEU A 162 2.71 -12.55 9.26
N THR A 163 2.68 -12.69 7.94
CA THR A 163 3.59 -13.56 7.18
C THR A 163 4.62 -12.71 6.44
N VAL A 164 5.89 -13.03 6.57
CA VAL A 164 7.01 -12.35 5.90
C VAL A 164 7.82 -13.36 5.11
N ARG A 165 7.99 -13.15 3.81
CA ARG A 165 8.74 -14.05 2.92
C ARG A 165 9.79 -13.28 2.12
N ILE A 166 11.04 -13.79 2.12
CA ILE A 166 12.12 -13.20 1.33
C ILE A 166 12.83 -14.33 0.55
N PRO A 167 12.23 -14.79 -0.58
CA PRO A 167 12.91 -15.73 -1.47
C PRO A 167 14.09 -15.09 -2.21
N GLY A 168 14.14 -13.76 -2.30
CA GLY A 168 15.20 -13.00 -2.97
C GLY A 168 16.35 -12.55 -2.06
N SER A 169 16.88 -11.36 -2.38
CA SER A 169 18.01 -10.74 -1.66
C SER A 169 17.65 -9.35 -1.08
N GLY A 170 16.38 -9.00 -1.08
CA GLY A 170 15.94 -7.70 -0.59
C GLY A 170 15.83 -7.59 0.93
N THR A 171 15.33 -6.47 1.39
CA THR A 171 15.21 -6.16 2.82
C THR A 171 13.77 -5.82 3.18
N ILE A 172 13.29 -6.35 4.31
CA ILE A 172 12.04 -5.93 4.95
C ILE A 172 12.39 -5.37 6.32
N ASP A 173 12.02 -4.09 6.54
CA ASP A 173 12.09 -3.41 7.84
C ASP A 173 10.67 -3.15 8.32
N ALA A 174 10.27 -3.72 9.47
CA ALA A 174 8.90 -3.66 9.95
C ALA A 174 8.79 -3.29 11.42
N ALA A 175 7.82 -2.40 11.71
CA ALA A 175 7.55 -1.94 13.07
C ALA A 175 6.05 -1.99 13.41
N GLY A 176 5.75 -2.36 14.67
CA GLY A 176 4.40 -2.46 15.21
C GLY A 176 4.21 -3.64 16.14
N THR A 177 3.05 -4.28 16.09
CA THR A 177 2.72 -5.43 16.93
C THR A 177 1.97 -6.51 16.15
N THR A 178 2.23 -7.79 16.46
CA THR A 178 1.46 -8.91 15.93
C THR A 178 1.28 -10.00 16.99
N ALA A 179 0.18 -10.76 16.93
CA ALA A 179 0.04 -11.91 17.80
C ALA A 179 0.88 -13.10 17.30
N ARG A 180 0.93 -13.30 15.98
CA ARG A 180 1.73 -14.36 15.35
C ARG A 180 2.59 -13.78 14.23
N LEU A 181 3.86 -14.12 14.23
CA LEU A 181 4.80 -13.80 13.16
C LEU A 181 5.30 -15.10 12.53
N ASP A 182 5.20 -15.21 11.23
CA ASP A 182 5.83 -16.27 10.46
C ASP A 182 6.78 -15.63 9.44
N VAL A 183 8.09 -15.79 9.64
CA VAL A 183 9.12 -15.23 8.77
C VAL A 183 10.01 -16.30 8.18
N ALA A 184 10.16 -16.29 6.85
CA ALA A 184 11.05 -17.19 6.14
C ALA A 184 11.91 -16.46 5.11
N ILE A 185 13.19 -16.83 5.06
CA ILE A 185 14.17 -16.39 4.08
C ILE A 185 14.72 -17.62 3.35
N ASP A 186 14.37 -17.77 2.07
CA ASP A 186 14.89 -18.85 1.23
C ASP A 186 16.13 -18.40 0.44
N GLY A 187 16.36 -17.08 0.35
CA GLY A 187 17.47 -16.45 -0.35
C GLY A 187 18.57 -15.93 0.55
N SER A 188 19.08 -14.74 0.21
CA SER A 188 20.15 -14.03 0.96
C SER A 188 19.68 -12.68 1.53
N GLY A 189 18.38 -12.49 1.64
CA GLY A 189 17.78 -11.24 2.09
C GLY A 189 17.90 -11.00 3.59
N THR A 190 17.34 -9.88 4.04
CA THR A 190 17.38 -9.45 5.44
C THR A 190 16.00 -9.06 5.94
N ALA A 191 15.60 -9.59 7.09
CA ALA A 191 14.40 -9.22 7.82
C ALA A 191 14.76 -8.46 9.11
N LEU A 192 14.57 -7.14 9.11
CA LEU A 192 14.79 -6.26 10.26
C LEU A 192 13.47 -6.06 10.99
N LEU A 193 13.13 -6.95 11.93
CA LEU A 193 11.85 -7.00 12.63
C LEU A 193 12.01 -6.71 14.14
N SER A 194 13.10 -6.07 14.55
CA SER A 194 13.32 -5.68 15.96
C SER A 194 12.26 -4.67 16.44
N GLY A 195 11.76 -3.81 15.55
CA GLY A 195 10.67 -2.87 15.81
C GLY A 195 9.28 -3.49 15.80
N LEU A 196 9.14 -4.76 15.41
CA LEU A 196 7.89 -5.51 15.37
C LEU A 196 7.82 -6.47 16.55
N VAL A 197 7.02 -6.13 17.57
CA VAL A 197 6.83 -7.00 18.74
C VAL A 197 5.83 -8.09 18.41
N ALA A 198 6.31 -9.34 18.32
CA ALA A 198 5.48 -10.51 18.14
C ALA A 198 5.24 -11.21 19.50
N ARG A 199 4.01 -11.73 19.71
CA ARG A 199 3.78 -12.60 20.86
C ARG A 199 4.38 -13.98 20.63
N ASP A 200 4.08 -14.58 19.49
CA ASP A 200 4.58 -15.88 19.04
C ASP A 200 5.27 -15.70 17.70
N ALA A 201 6.47 -16.24 17.55
CA ALA A 201 7.23 -16.14 16.32
C ALA A 201 7.73 -17.50 15.84
N THR A 202 7.62 -17.73 14.53
CA THR A 202 8.29 -18.81 13.81
C THR A 202 9.25 -18.15 12.81
N ALA A 203 10.53 -18.54 12.82
CA ALA A 203 11.55 -17.97 11.96
C ALA A 203 12.36 -19.08 11.27
N SER A 204 12.50 -19.03 9.96
CA SER A 204 13.27 -20.00 9.18
C SER A 204 14.21 -19.32 8.18
N ILE A 205 15.44 -19.84 8.05
CA ILE A 205 16.38 -19.44 7.00
C ILE A 205 16.89 -20.69 6.29
N ASP A 206 16.43 -20.91 5.05
CA ASP A 206 16.93 -21.99 4.20
C ASP A 206 18.13 -21.55 3.32
N GLY A 207 18.34 -20.25 3.20
CA GLY A 207 19.46 -19.63 2.49
C GLY A 207 20.60 -19.16 3.38
N SER A 208 21.12 -17.95 3.06
CA SER A 208 22.23 -17.29 3.77
C SER A 208 21.85 -15.93 4.35
N GLY A 209 20.57 -15.68 4.53
CA GLY A 209 20.05 -14.40 4.97
C GLY A 209 20.20 -14.13 6.47
N SER A 210 19.58 -13.03 6.92
CA SER A 210 19.59 -12.62 8.32
C SER A 210 18.20 -12.21 8.78
N ILE A 211 17.80 -12.68 9.97
CA ILE A 211 16.56 -12.27 10.65
C ILE A 211 16.94 -11.67 12.01
N VAL A 212 16.45 -10.45 12.27
CA VAL A 212 16.46 -9.84 13.61
C VAL A 212 15.02 -9.63 14.02
N LEU A 213 14.57 -10.20 15.13
CA LEU A 213 13.16 -10.16 15.56
C LEU A 213 12.97 -9.96 17.05
N THR A 214 11.78 -9.53 17.48
CA THR A 214 11.39 -9.47 18.89
C THR A 214 10.18 -10.37 19.14
N ALA A 215 10.35 -11.38 20.01
CA ALA A 215 9.31 -12.29 20.44
C ALA A 215 9.13 -12.24 21.97
N THR A 216 7.88 -12.35 22.47
CA THR A 216 7.63 -12.17 23.91
C THR A 216 7.08 -13.40 24.63
N ARG A 217 6.47 -14.37 23.92
CA ARG A 217 5.95 -15.60 24.51
C ARG A 217 6.69 -16.83 24.02
N SER A 218 6.76 -17.04 22.71
CA SER A 218 7.39 -18.22 22.13
C SER A 218 8.15 -17.87 20.85
N LEU A 219 9.28 -18.56 20.65
CA LEU A 219 10.07 -18.53 19.43
C LEU A 219 10.38 -19.96 19.00
N ASP A 220 10.05 -20.28 17.74
CA ASP A 220 10.54 -21.46 17.04
C ASP A 220 11.44 -21.00 15.89
N ALA A 221 12.74 -21.26 15.99
CA ALA A 221 13.76 -20.77 15.07
C ALA A 221 14.52 -21.93 14.43
N SER A 222 14.58 -21.96 13.10
CA SER A 222 15.25 -23.01 12.34
C SER A 222 16.18 -22.44 11.27
N ILE A 223 17.39 -22.97 11.12
CA ILE A 223 18.34 -22.61 10.07
C ILE A 223 18.81 -23.88 9.36
N PRO A 224 18.07 -24.37 8.34
CA PRO A 224 18.55 -25.39 7.43
C PRO A 224 19.78 -24.94 6.62
N GLY A 225 19.88 -23.65 6.31
CA GLY A 225 20.97 -23.03 5.55
C GLY A 225 22.16 -22.54 6.38
N SER A 226 22.69 -21.36 6.03
CA SER A 226 23.90 -20.77 6.65
C SER A 226 23.68 -19.37 7.21
N GLY A 227 22.43 -19.00 7.48
CA GLY A 227 22.06 -17.66 7.90
C GLY A 227 22.27 -17.38 9.40
N THR A 228 21.74 -16.22 9.82
CA THR A 228 21.79 -15.78 11.21
C THR A 228 20.42 -15.33 11.68
N ILE A 229 19.95 -15.82 12.85
CA ILE A 229 18.77 -15.33 13.54
C ILE A 229 19.18 -14.74 14.88
N VAL A 230 18.87 -13.45 15.08
CA VAL A 230 19.05 -12.74 16.36
C VAL A 230 17.66 -12.42 16.90
N TYR A 231 17.39 -12.74 18.16
CA TYR A 231 16.10 -12.46 18.77
C TYR A 231 16.22 -11.74 20.11
N ALA A 232 15.27 -10.86 20.37
CA ALA A 232 15.08 -10.13 21.62
C ALA A 232 13.68 -10.41 22.21
N GLY A 233 13.38 -9.85 23.41
CA GLY A 233 12.05 -9.85 24.02
C GLY A 233 11.84 -10.93 25.09
N ASN A 234 12.84 -11.73 25.42
CA ASN A 234 12.83 -12.77 26.48
C ASN A 234 11.63 -13.74 26.38
N PRO A 235 11.43 -14.42 25.23
CA PRO A 235 10.34 -15.38 25.11
C PRO A 235 10.47 -16.52 26.12
N ALA A 236 9.35 -16.88 26.79
CA ALA A 236 9.33 -17.93 27.81
C ALA A 236 9.64 -19.33 27.24
N GLN A 237 9.41 -19.52 25.93
CA GLN A 237 9.68 -20.78 25.23
C GLN A 237 10.52 -20.50 23.99
N VAL A 238 11.69 -21.12 23.89
CA VAL A 238 12.57 -21.00 22.72
C VAL A 238 12.97 -22.40 22.25
N THR A 239 12.60 -22.71 21.01
CA THR A 239 13.06 -23.90 20.28
C THR A 239 14.04 -23.44 19.23
N LYS A 240 15.22 -24.06 19.18
CA LYS A 240 16.27 -23.77 18.18
C LYS A 240 16.66 -25.05 17.46
N SER A 241 16.72 -24.97 16.13
CA SER A 241 17.19 -26.06 15.27
C SER A 241 18.16 -25.51 14.23
N VAL A 242 19.36 -26.00 14.18
CA VAL A 242 20.39 -25.58 13.22
C VAL A 242 20.94 -26.83 12.52
N PRO A 243 20.19 -27.41 11.57
CA PRO A 243 20.70 -28.51 10.75
C PRO A 243 21.85 -28.10 9.84
N GLY A 244 21.92 -26.81 9.46
CA GLY A 244 22.96 -26.23 8.62
C GLY A 244 24.12 -25.64 9.40
N SER A 245 24.73 -24.56 8.87
CA SER A 245 25.93 -23.89 9.43
C SER A 245 25.63 -22.49 10.01
N GLY A 246 24.36 -22.21 10.32
CA GLY A 246 23.92 -20.90 10.80
C GLY A 246 24.12 -20.68 12.30
N THR A 247 23.67 -19.51 12.78
CA THR A 247 23.73 -19.12 14.18
C THR A 247 22.40 -18.57 14.67
N ILE A 248 21.93 -19.02 15.85
CA ILE A 248 20.73 -18.49 16.52
C ILE A 248 21.14 -17.98 17.91
N SER A 249 21.11 -16.65 18.12
CA SER A 249 21.48 -15.99 19.37
C SER A 249 20.36 -15.13 19.94
N GLY A 250 20.26 -15.00 21.26
CA GLY A 250 19.45 -14.02 21.97
C GLY A 250 20.29 -12.81 22.38
N GLU A 251 19.65 -11.63 22.40
CA GLU A 251 20.19 -10.40 23.00
C GLU A 251 19.82 -10.29 24.47
#